data_8057a182b35b7d6663be97769808ef83
#
_entry.id   8057a182b35b7d6663be97769808ef83
#
_cell.length_a   1.000
_cell.length_b   1.000
_cell.length_c   1.000
_cell.angle_alpha   90.00
_cell.angle_beta   90.00
_cell.angle_gamma   90.00
#
_symmetry.space_group_name_H-M   'P 1'
#
loop_
_entity.id
_entity.type
_entity.pdbx_description
1 polymer ?
#
loop_
_entity_poly.entity_id
_entity_poly.type
_entity_poly.pdbx_seq_one_letter_code
_entity_poly.pdbx_strand_id
1 'polypeptide(L)'
;VYDTDAGDSYSHVVNVEQVRDAYASVADLYISLFGTIEQVPADDLAFIERHLSIRPGAVLDLGCGPGHITGHLRSLGVDATGIDPVTHFIAHAKATHPDGSYRLGSMNSLDVGDGAIAGILAWYSLIHLPPPDLDVVLATFRKMMAPGGTLVVGFVHGEELSAFDHKVATAYRWPVDEFSARLARAGFTEVERLHRPGDDTQRPQAAIAAVLGSRADSALTA
;
A
#
# COMPACT_ATOMS: atom_id res chain seq x y z
N VAL A 1 7.60 47.81 1.81
CA VAL A 1 7.72 46.76 0.80
C VAL A 1 7.99 45.47 1.56
N TYR A 2 6.92 44.71 1.85
CA TYR A 2 7.00 43.39 2.47
C TYR A 2 6.91 42.39 1.32
N ASP A 3 8.00 41.70 1.12
CA ASP A 3 8.09 40.56 0.19
C ASP A 3 7.47 39.37 0.89
N THR A 4 6.28 38.94 0.44
CA THR A 4 5.59 37.75 0.86
C THR A 4 5.84 36.67 -0.19
N ASP A 5 6.96 36.00 -0.08
CA ASP A 5 7.24 34.79 -0.89
C ASP A 5 7.44 33.59 0.06
N ALA A 6 6.30 33.10 0.59
CA ALA A 6 6.19 31.82 1.25
C ALA A 6 5.21 30.97 0.44
N GLY A 7 5.55 30.74 -0.81
CA GLY A 7 4.76 29.98 -1.77
C GLY A 7 5.54 28.77 -2.28
N ASP A 8 4.91 27.62 -2.18
CA ASP A 8 5.11 26.46 -3.04
C ASP A 8 6.38 25.62 -2.89
N SER A 9 6.47 24.87 -1.78
CA SER A 9 7.47 23.78 -1.66
C SER A 9 6.90 22.35 -1.88
N TYR A 10 5.69 22.18 -2.41
CA TYR A 10 5.07 20.85 -2.61
C TYR A 10 4.72 20.50 -4.06
N SER A 11 5.26 21.18 -5.06
CA SER A 11 4.98 20.86 -6.46
C SER A 11 5.95 19.84 -7.09
N HIS A 12 6.37 18.82 -6.36
CA HIS A 12 6.95 17.64 -6.99
C HIS A 12 5.89 16.56 -7.08
N VAL A 13 5.07 16.61 -8.13
CA VAL A 13 4.28 15.45 -8.57
C VAL A 13 5.27 14.30 -8.76
N VAL A 14 5.24 13.33 -7.86
CA VAL A 14 6.04 12.11 -8.05
C VAL A 14 5.47 11.44 -9.28
N ASN A 15 6.26 11.46 -10.34
CA ASN A 15 5.88 10.81 -11.58
C ASN A 15 5.91 9.29 -11.34
N VAL A 16 4.74 8.66 -11.32
CA VAL A 16 4.58 7.19 -11.16
C VAL A 16 5.48 6.41 -12.11
N GLU A 17 5.72 6.94 -13.31
CA GLU A 17 6.64 6.34 -14.27
C GLU A 17 8.09 6.39 -13.79
N GLN A 18 8.51 7.48 -13.14
CA GLN A 18 9.87 7.57 -12.59
C GLN A 18 10.08 6.57 -11.44
N VAL A 19 9.09 6.39 -10.57
CA VAL A 19 9.15 5.37 -9.50
C VAL A 19 9.21 3.98 -10.10
N ARG A 20 8.36 3.66 -11.07
CA ARG A 20 8.38 2.39 -11.81
C ARG A 20 9.75 2.11 -12.42
N ASP A 21 10.31 3.07 -13.15
CA ASP A 21 11.58 2.92 -13.87
C ASP A 21 12.75 2.77 -12.89
N ALA A 22 12.71 3.48 -11.77
CA ALA A 22 13.70 3.35 -10.72
C ALA A 22 13.67 1.93 -10.08
N TYR A 23 12.49 1.38 -9.76
CA TYR A 23 12.37 -0.01 -9.30
C TYR A 23 12.77 -1.02 -10.38
N ALA A 24 12.43 -0.79 -11.64
CA ALA A 24 12.82 -1.65 -12.74
C ALA A 24 14.35 -1.73 -12.89
N SER A 25 15.06 -0.63 -12.65
CA SER A 25 16.52 -0.58 -12.73
C SER A 25 17.26 -1.39 -11.66
N VAL A 26 16.60 -1.68 -10.54
CA VAL A 26 17.16 -2.42 -9.39
C VAL A 26 16.39 -3.72 -9.10
N ALA A 27 15.57 -4.20 -10.05
CA ALA A 27 14.62 -5.27 -9.80
C ALA A 27 15.28 -6.58 -9.31
N ASP A 28 16.40 -7.00 -9.91
CA ASP A 28 17.12 -8.21 -9.48
C ASP A 28 17.63 -8.10 -8.05
N LEU A 29 18.22 -6.94 -7.71
CA LEU A 29 18.69 -6.69 -6.36
C LEU A 29 17.50 -6.68 -5.38
N TYR A 30 16.39 -6.02 -5.74
CA TYR A 30 15.20 -5.97 -4.90
C TYR A 30 14.62 -7.36 -4.66
N ILE A 31 14.51 -8.19 -5.70
CA ILE A 31 14.08 -9.59 -5.60
C ILE A 31 14.98 -10.38 -4.65
N SER A 32 16.31 -10.23 -4.76
CA SER A 32 17.24 -10.94 -3.90
C SER A 32 17.13 -10.56 -2.42
N LEU A 33 16.73 -9.33 -2.11
CA LEU A 33 16.65 -8.79 -0.74
C LEU A 33 15.26 -8.96 -0.12
N PHE A 34 14.18 -8.97 -0.93
CA PHE A 34 12.80 -8.88 -0.46
C PHE A 34 11.85 -9.80 -1.22
N GLY A 35 12.35 -10.74 -2.01
CA GLY A 35 11.54 -11.53 -2.95
C GLY A 35 10.94 -12.80 -2.38
N THR A 36 11.22 -13.17 -1.13
CA THR A 36 10.71 -14.41 -0.52
C THR A 36 9.93 -14.16 0.75
N ILE A 37 9.05 -15.08 1.10
CA ILE A 37 8.17 -14.93 2.27
C ILE A 37 8.96 -14.97 3.58
N GLU A 38 10.07 -15.69 3.63
CA GLU A 38 10.96 -15.82 4.79
C GLU A 38 11.65 -14.50 5.13
N GLN A 39 11.69 -13.55 4.19
CA GLN A 39 12.25 -12.22 4.40
C GLN A 39 11.22 -11.24 5.01
N VAL A 40 9.95 -11.61 5.06
CA VAL A 40 8.90 -10.82 5.72
C VAL A 40 8.92 -11.12 7.22
N PRO A 41 9.00 -10.10 8.08
CA PRO A 41 8.91 -10.31 9.53
C PRO A 41 7.63 -11.06 9.92
N ALA A 42 7.76 -12.00 10.86
CA ALA A 42 6.66 -12.87 11.27
C ALA A 42 5.43 -12.08 11.78
N ASP A 43 5.66 -10.99 12.51
CA ASP A 43 4.58 -10.13 13.03
C ASP A 43 3.83 -9.41 11.89
N ASP A 44 4.54 -8.99 10.83
CA ASP A 44 3.94 -8.38 9.63
C ASP A 44 3.06 -9.40 8.91
N LEU A 45 3.58 -10.60 8.73
CA LEU A 45 2.87 -11.67 8.07
C LEU A 45 1.60 -12.05 8.85
N ALA A 46 1.72 -12.23 10.17
CA ALA A 46 0.59 -12.52 11.04
C ALA A 46 -0.46 -11.39 11.04
N PHE A 47 -0.02 -10.12 10.93
CA PHE A 47 -0.92 -8.98 10.80
C PHE A 47 -1.70 -9.01 9.48
N ILE A 48 -1.01 -9.23 8.35
CA ILE A 48 -1.62 -9.34 7.03
C ILE A 48 -2.62 -10.50 6.97
N GLU A 49 -2.21 -11.69 7.42
CA GLU A 49 -3.05 -12.89 7.46
C GLU A 49 -4.33 -12.67 8.26
N ARG A 50 -4.21 -12.16 9.48
CA ARG A 50 -5.34 -11.93 10.40
C ARG A 50 -6.41 -11.05 9.78
N HIS A 51 -6.04 -10.09 8.96
CA HIS A 51 -6.97 -9.11 8.41
C HIS A 51 -7.48 -9.45 7.00
N LEU A 52 -6.74 -10.23 6.21
CA LEU A 52 -7.10 -10.51 4.83
C LEU A 52 -7.57 -11.95 4.57
N SER A 53 -7.33 -12.90 5.52
CA SER A 53 -7.76 -14.29 5.33
C SER A 53 -9.18 -14.59 5.84
N ILE A 54 -9.81 -13.66 6.55
CA ILE A 54 -11.05 -13.93 7.30
C ILE A 54 -12.30 -13.78 6.44
N ARG A 55 -12.26 -13.08 5.32
CA ARG A 55 -13.46 -12.75 4.53
C ARG A 55 -13.40 -13.37 3.15
N PRO A 56 -14.53 -13.99 2.70
CA PRO A 56 -14.63 -14.43 1.31
C PRO A 56 -14.72 -13.21 0.38
N GLY A 57 -14.08 -13.31 -0.77
CA GLY A 57 -14.08 -12.30 -1.82
C GLY A 57 -12.70 -11.97 -2.32
N ALA A 58 -12.65 -11.22 -3.41
CA ALA A 58 -11.40 -10.86 -4.07
C ALA A 58 -10.56 -9.89 -3.22
N VAL A 59 -9.27 -10.16 -3.13
CA VAL A 59 -8.25 -9.32 -2.49
C VAL A 59 -7.26 -8.84 -3.54
N LEU A 60 -6.94 -7.56 -3.55
CA LEU A 60 -5.90 -6.99 -4.40
C LEU A 60 -4.66 -6.67 -3.55
N ASP A 61 -3.50 -7.17 -3.99
CA ASP A 61 -2.19 -6.78 -3.46
C ASP A 61 -1.58 -5.75 -4.42
N LEU A 62 -1.68 -4.48 -4.04
CA LEU A 62 -1.35 -3.33 -4.89
C LEU A 62 0.10 -2.87 -4.64
N GLY A 63 0.94 -2.99 -5.67
CA GLY A 63 2.39 -2.90 -5.56
C GLY A 63 2.96 -4.19 -4.99
N CYS A 64 2.53 -5.33 -5.53
CA CYS A 64 2.89 -6.66 -5.02
C CYS A 64 4.38 -7.02 -5.18
N GLY A 65 5.13 -6.22 -5.94
CA GLY A 65 6.54 -6.49 -6.22
C GLY A 65 6.79 -7.90 -6.76
N PRO A 66 7.74 -8.66 -6.18
CA PRO A 66 8.06 -10.04 -6.56
C PRO A 66 6.93 -11.06 -6.34
N GLY A 67 5.82 -10.68 -5.69
CA GLY A 67 4.61 -11.48 -5.57
C GLY A 67 4.59 -12.49 -4.41
N HIS A 68 5.58 -12.48 -3.53
CA HIS A 68 5.72 -13.46 -2.43
C HIS A 68 4.55 -13.38 -1.43
N ILE A 69 4.07 -12.15 -1.06
CA ILE A 69 2.93 -12.00 -0.14
C ILE A 69 1.62 -12.42 -0.84
N THR A 70 1.42 -12.04 -2.10
CA THR A 70 0.27 -12.53 -2.90
C THR A 70 0.25 -14.05 -2.96
N GLY A 71 1.40 -14.69 -3.28
CA GLY A 71 1.54 -16.15 -3.34
C GLY A 71 1.22 -16.82 -2.00
N HIS A 72 1.70 -16.22 -0.91
CA HIS A 72 1.41 -16.69 0.44
C HIS A 72 -0.09 -16.59 0.78
N LEU A 73 -0.74 -15.45 0.54
CA LEU A 73 -2.19 -15.30 0.75
C LEU A 73 -2.99 -16.35 -0.03
N ARG A 74 -2.59 -16.63 -1.27
CA ARG A 74 -3.24 -17.69 -2.08
C ARG A 74 -3.04 -19.09 -1.48
N SER A 75 -1.88 -19.39 -0.92
CA SER A 75 -1.63 -20.68 -0.24
C SER A 75 -2.55 -20.89 0.98
N LEU A 76 -3.04 -19.80 1.57
CA LEU A 76 -4.05 -19.80 2.65
C LEU A 76 -5.49 -19.85 2.12
N GLY A 77 -5.70 -19.94 0.80
CA GLY A 77 -7.02 -20.00 0.18
C GLY A 77 -7.67 -18.62 -0.08
N VAL A 78 -6.94 -17.52 0.09
CA VAL A 78 -7.42 -16.17 -0.23
C VAL A 78 -7.45 -16.00 -1.75
N ASP A 79 -8.53 -15.44 -2.31
CA ASP A 79 -8.61 -15.06 -3.71
C ASP A 79 -7.85 -13.76 -3.98
N ALA A 80 -6.50 -13.84 -3.83
CA ALA A 80 -5.60 -12.71 -3.96
C ALA A 80 -5.08 -12.55 -5.40
N THR A 81 -5.04 -11.31 -5.90
CA THR A 81 -4.40 -10.94 -7.17
C THR A 81 -3.37 -9.84 -6.92
N GLY A 82 -2.11 -10.11 -7.28
CA GLY A 82 -1.02 -9.15 -7.21
C GLY A 82 -1.01 -8.25 -8.44
N ILE A 83 -0.83 -6.94 -8.22
CA ILE A 83 -0.74 -5.93 -9.28
C ILE A 83 0.49 -5.06 -9.03
N ASP A 84 1.34 -4.93 -10.04
CA ASP A 84 2.55 -4.11 -9.97
C ASP A 84 2.84 -3.48 -11.34
N PRO A 85 3.35 -2.23 -11.41
CA PRO A 85 3.70 -1.60 -12.67
C PRO A 85 5.05 -2.06 -13.24
N VAL A 86 5.87 -2.79 -12.48
CA VAL A 86 7.20 -3.26 -12.90
C VAL A 86 7.10 -4.61 -13.59
N THR A 87 7.32 -4.65 -14.90
CA THR A 87 7.21 -5.88 -15.71
C THR A 87 8.10 -7.02 -15.19
N HIS A 88 9.30 -6.70 -14.72
CA HIS A 88 10.26 -7.68 -14.20
C HIS A 88 9.70 -8.37 -12.94
N PHE A 89 9.10 -7.62 -12.02
CA PHE A 89 8.47 -8.19 -10.83
C PHE A 89 7.32 -9.13 -11.19
N ILE A 90 6.45 -8.74 -12.10
CA ILE A 90 5.33 -9.58 -12.53
C ILE A 90 5.82 -10.84 -13.26
N ALA A 91 6.88 -10.74 -14.06
CA ALA A 91 7.48 -11.93 -14.69
C ALA A 91 8.04 -12.90 -13.65
N HIS A 92 8.77 -12.37 -12.66
CA HIS A 92 9.31 -13.14 -11.53
C HIS A 92 8.17 -13.80 -10.72
N ALA A 93 7.16 -13.02 -10.32
CA ALA A 93 6.01 -13.50 -9.55
C ALA A 93 5.31 -14.69 -10.24
N LYS A 94 5.07 -14.59 -11.55
CA LYS A 94 4.45 -15.68 -12.34
C LYS A 94 5.35 -16.93 -12.44
N ALA A 95 6.66 -16.74 -12.51
CA ALA A 95 7.61 -17.86 -12.59
C ALA A 95 7.75 -18.59 -11.24
N THR A 96 7.76 -17.83 -10.13
CA THR A 96 7.98 -18.36 -8.77
C THR A 96 6.70 -18.93 -8.16
N HIS A 97 5.55 -18.32 -8.49
CA HIS A 97 4.23 -18.70 -7.97
C HIS A 97 3.25 -18.95 -9.14
N PRO A 98 3.43 -20.06 -9.90
CA PRO A 98 2.67 -20.30 -11.14
C PRO A 98 1.15 -20.43 -10.92
N ASP A 99 0.71 -20.84 -9.74
CA ASP A 99 -0.71 -20.91 -9.36
C ASP A 99 -1.27 -19.55 -8.89
N GLY A 100 -0.43 -18.51 -8.86
CA GLY A 100 -0.79 -17.17 -8.49
C GLY A 100 -1.52 -16.41 -9.59
N SER A 101 -2.22 -15.35 -9.19
CA SER A 101 -2.83 -14.38 -10.11
C SER A 101 -2.03 -13.07 -10.06
N TYR A 102 -1.37 -12.71 -11.17
CA TYR A 102 -0.51 -11.52 -11.25
C TYR A 102 -0.80 -10.72 -12.52
N ARG A 103 -0.96 -9.42 -12.38
CA ARG A 103 -1.29 -8.50 -13.48
C ARG A 103 -0.32 -7.33 -13.49
N LEU A 104 0.18 -6.98 -14.68
CA LEU A 104 0.87 -5.71 -14.89
C LEU A 104 -0.15 -4.58 -14.83
N GLY A 105 0.07 -3.58 -14.00
CA GLY A 105 -0.84 -2.45 -13.85
C GLY A 105 -0.42 -1.50 -12.74
N SER A 106 -1.08 -0.33 -12.70
CA SER A 106 -0.88 0.67 -11.67
C SER A 106 -2.12 0.82 -10.81
N MET A 107 -1.96 1.03 -9.50
CA MET A 107 -3.05 1.31 -8.58
C MET A 107 -3.86 2.57 -8.95
N ASN A 108 -3.30 3.45 -9.77
CA ASN A 108 -3.95 4.69 -10.22
C ASN A 108 -4.87 4.48 -11.44
N SER A 109 -4.83 3.30 -12.08
CA SER A 109 -5.58 3.04 -13.32
C SER A 109 -6.14 1.62 -13.37
N LEU A 110 -6.78 1.19 -12.28
CA LEU A 110 -7.39 -0.14 -12.19
C LEU A 110 -8.78 -0.13 -12.81
N ASP A 111 -9.03 -1.06 -13.72
CA ASP A 111 -10.38 -1.36 -14.22
C ASP A 111 -11.02 -2.40 -13.28
N VAL A 112 -11.62 -1.90 -12.22
CA VAL A 112 -12.29 -2.68 -11.18
C VAL A 112 -13.65 -2.04 -10.90
N GLY A 113 -14.70 -2.85 -10.90
CA GLY A 113 -16.05 -2.40 -10.62
C GLY A 113 -16.22 -1.88 -9.19
N ASP A 114 -17.18 -0.95 -9.01
CA ASP A 114 -17.50 -0.39 -7.71
C ASP A 114 -17.96 -1.49 -6.73
N GLY A 115 -17.37 -1.51 -5.54
CA GLY A 115 -17.75 -2.46 -4.50
C GLY A 115 -17.38 -3.92 -4.78
N ALA A 116 -16.51 -4.19 -5.75
CA ALA A 116 -16.16 -5.54 -6.18
C ALA A 116 -15.11 -6.23 -5.29
N ILE A 117 -14.36 -5.47 -4.48
CA ILE A 117 -13.17 -5.95 -3.74
C ILE A 117 -13.48 -6.07 -2.25
N ALA A 118 -13.20 -7.25 -1.68
CA ALA A 118 -13.35 -7.51 -0.24
C ALA A 118 -12.14 -7.07 0.60
N GLY A 119 -10.95 -7.02 0.00
CA GLY A 119 -9.73 -6.59 0.69
C GLY A 119 -8.71 -5.96 -0.22
N ILE A 120 -7.93 -5.03 0.31
CA ILE A 120 -6.76 -4.44 -0.35
C ILE A 120 -5.57 -4.54 0.60
N LEU A 121 -4.45 -5.06 0.07
CA LEU A 121 -3.13 -4.94 0.66
C LEU A 121 -2.35 -3.87 -0.10
N ALA A 122 -1.77 -2.91 0.61
CA ALA A 122 -0.85 -1.91 0.08
C ALA A 122 0.41 -1.88 0.98
N TRP A 123 1.25 -2.91 0.83
CA TRP A 123 2.38 -3.15 1.71
C TRP A 123 3.61 -2.38 1.25
N TYR A 124 3.90 -1.26 1.89
CA TYR A 124 4.94 -0.29 1.52
C TYR A 124 4.87 0.25 0.09
N SER A 125 3.74 0.12 -0.58
CA SER A 125 3.56 0.56 -1.97
C SER A 125 3.05 2.00 -2.10
N LEU A 126 2.51 2.59 -1.02
CA LEU A 126 2.02 3.97 -0.99
C LEU A 126 3.09 4.98 -0.53
N ILE A 127 4.27 4.52 -0.13
CA ILE A 127 5.32 5.36 0.50
C ILE A 127 5.86 6.46 -0.42
N HIS A 128 5.74 6.30 -1.73
CA HIS A 128 6.20 7.28 -2.72
C HIS A 128 5.13 8.32 -3.08
N LEU A 129 3.91 8.18 -2.58
CA LEU A 129 2.83 9.12 -2.88
C LEU A 129 2.94 10.36 -1.99
N PRO A 130 3.01 11.57 -2.58
CA PRO A 130 2.84 12.79 -1.81
C PRO A 130 1.42 12.83 -1.21
N PRO A 131 1.23 13.60 -0.11
CA PRO A 131 -0.03 13.63 0.62
C PRO A 131 -1.31 13.83 -0.22
N PRO A 132 -1.35 14.74 -1.20
CA PRO A 132 -2.54 14.89 -2.06
C PRO A 132 -2.83 13.65 -2.92
N ASP A 133 -1.79 13.00 -3.44
CA ASP A 133 -1.93 11.82 -4.31
C ASP A 133 -2.38 10.61 -3.49
N LEU A 134 -1.92 10.49 -2.23
CA LEU A 134 -2.41 9.48 -1.30
C LEU A 134 -3.93 9.60 -1.09
N ASP A 135 -4.46 10.82 -0.90
CA ASP A 135 -5.89 11.04 -0.71
C ASP A 135 -6.70 10.60 -1.96
N VAL A 136 -6.19 10.85 -3.17
CA VAL A 136 -6.81 10.39 -4.43
C VAL A 136 -6.82 8.86 -4.53
N VAL A 137 -5.71 8.22 -4.17
CA VAL A 137 -5.62 6.74 -4.18
C VAL A 137 -6.56 6.12 -3.15
N LEU A 138 -6.64 6.67 -1.94
CA LEU A 138 -7.56 6.20 -0.91
C LEU A 138 -9.04 6.34 -1.34
N ALA A 139 -9.39 7.42 -2.04
CA ALA A 139 -10.72 7.59 -2.61
C ALA A 139 -11.02 6.52 -3.70
N THR A 140 -10.03 6.16 -4.49
CA THR A 140 -10.13 5.08 -5.48
C THR A 140 -10.32 3.72 -4.80
N PHE A 141 -9.57 3.44 -3.73
CA PHE A 141 -9.75 2.22 -2.94
C PHE A 141 -11.14 2.13 -2.35
N ARG A 142 -11.65 3.22 -1.75
CA ARG A 142 -13.03 3.30 -1.25
C ARG A 142 -14.05 2.92 -2.31
N LYS A 143 -13.88 3.38 -3.55
CA LYS A 143 -14.80 3.11 -4.64
C LYS A 143 -14.82 1.63 -5.03
N MET A 144 -13.64 1.01 -5.13
CA MET A 144 -13.48 -0.40 -5.53
C MET A 144 -13.93 -1.38 -4.44
N MET A 145 -13.85 -0.99 -3.17
CA MET A 145 -14.11 -1.89 -2.06
C MET A 145 -15.60 -2.03 -1.73
N ALA A 146 -16.00 -3.24 -1.38
CA ALA A 146 -17.30 -3.52 -0.80
C ALA A 146 -17.39 -2.90 0.61
N PRO A 147 -18.60 -2.46 1.06
CA PRO A 147 -18.82 -2.09 2.44
C PRO A 147 -18.37 -3.20 3.41
N GLY A 148 -17.65 -2.82 4.44
CA GLY A 148 -17.03 -3.77 5.37
C GLY A 148 -15.75 -4.45 4.83
N GLY A 149 -15.29 -4.13 3.62
CA GLY A 149 -14.01 -4.59 3.10
C GLY A 149 -12.83 -4.06 3.92
N THR A 150 -11.73 -4.80 3.93
CA THR A 150 -10.56 -4.49 4.78
C THR A 150 -9.41 -3.97 3.93
N LEU A 151 -8.87 -2.81 4.31
CA LEU A 151 -7.61 -2.25 3.81
C LEU A 151 -6.50 -2.52 4.82
N VAL A 152 -5.41 -3.14 4.37
CA VAL A 152 -4.17 -3.29 5.14
C VAL A 152 -3.08 -2.50 4.46
N VAL A 153 -2.46 -1.58 5.18
CA VAL A 153 -1.41 -0.69 4.66
C VAL A 153 -0.19 -0.70 5.55
N GLY A 154 1.00 -0.91 4.96
CA GLY A 154 2.30 -0.75 5.62
C GLY A 154 3.01 0.49 5.11
N PHE A 155 3.67 1.25 5.99
CA PHE A 155 4.36 2.49 5.66
C PHE A 155 5.54 2.79 6.59
N VAL A 156 6.38 3.73 6.16
CA VAL A 156 7.52 4.21 6.98
C VAL A 156 6.99 5.21 8.00
N HIS A 157 7.26 4.95 9.29
CA HIS A 157 6.86 5.82 10.39
C HIS A 157 7.84 6.97 10.60
N GLY A 158 7.33 8.11 11.10
CA GLY A 158 8.07 9.27 11.58
C GLY A 158 7.22 10.10 12.53
N GLU A 159 7.86 10.89 13.37
CA GLU A 159 7.20 11.82 14.32
C GLU A 159 6.44 12.92 13.56
N GLU A 160 6.95 13.31 12.38
CA GLU A 160 6.37 14.32 11.51
C GLU A 160 6.26 13.79 10.08
N LEU A 161 5.24 14.27 9.35
CA LEU A 161 5.13 14.03 7.92
C LEU A 161 6.30 14.72 7.20
N SER A 162 7.15 13.94 6.59
CA SER A 162 8.32 14.46 5.88
C SER A 162 8.71 13.58 4.70
N ALA A 163 9.13 14.22 3.61
CA ALA A 163 9.81 13.52 2.53
C ALA A 163 11.22 13.11 2.98
N PHE A 164 11.70 11.99 2.46
CA PHE A 164 13.08 11.55 2.67
C PHE A 164 13.64 10.86 1.43
N ASP A 165 14.95 10.87 1.36
CA ASP A 165 15.68 10.23 0.27
C ASP A 165 15.69 8.70 0.49
N HIS A 166 14.81 8.01 -0.23
CA HIS A 166 14.77 6.56 -0.27
C HIS A 166 15.70 6.07 -1.39
N LYS A 167 16.33 4.89 -1.22
CA LYS A 167 17.33 4.36 -2.17
C LYS A 167 16.84 4.24 -3.62
N VAL A 168 15.53 4.18 -3.83
CA VAL A 168 14.92 4.03 -5.16
C VAL A 168 14.37 5.37 -5.66
N ALA A 169 13.51 6.02 -4.89
CA ALA A 169 12.89 7.29 -5.20
C ALA A 169 12.49 8.00 -3.91
N THR A 170 12.21 9.30 -3.95
CA THR A 170 11.69 10.03 -2.79
C THR A 170 10.50 9.29 -2.17
N ALA A 171 10.49 9.17 -0.85
CA ALA A 171 9.41 8.54 -0.10
C ALA A 171 9.01 9.43 1.09
N TYR A 172 7.87 9.11 1.72
CA TYR A 172 7.31 9.87 2.82
C TYR A 172 7.27 9.04 4.09
N ARG A 173 7.63 9.68 5.22
CA ARG A 173 7.38 9.18 6.57
C ARG A 173 6.10 9.80 7.08
N TRP A 174 5.32 9.00 7.80
CA TRP A 174 4.03 9.41 8.30
C TRP A 174 3.92 9.20 9.80
N PRO A 175 3.43 10.19 10.57
CA PRO A 175 2.88 9.92 11.89
C PRO A 175 1.68 8.96 11.75
N VAL A 176 1.63 7.94 12.60
CA VAL A 176 0.58 6.91 12.52
C VAL A 176 -0.81 7.53 12.65
N ASP A 177 -0.98 8.47 13.58
CA ASP A 177 -2.27 9.13 13.81
C ASP A 177 -2.69 10.02 12.61
N GLU A 178 -1.74 10.66 11.93
CA GLU A 178 -2.04 11.45 10.73
C GLU A 178 -2.45 10.54 9.57
N PHE A 179 -1.77 9.40 9.39
CA PHE A 179 -2.17 8.41 8.37
C PHE A 179 -3.56 7.85 8.67
N SER A 180 -3.83 7.48 9.93
CA SER A 180 -5.14 7.04 10.41
C SER A 180 -6.24 8.09 10.16
N ALA A 181 -5.96 9.37 10.41
CA ALA A 181 -6.90 10.45 10.12
C ALA A 181 -7.20 10.60 8.61
N ARG A 182 -6.23 10.31 7.73
CA ARG A 182 -6.47 10.28 6.27
C ARG A 182 -7.36 9.11 5.87
N LEU A 183 -7.12 7.93 6.43
CA LEU A 183 -8.00 6.76 6.25
C LEU A 183 -9.42 7.08 6.69
N ALA A 184 -9.59 7.73 7.85
CA ALA A 184 -10.90 8.12 8.37
C ALA A 184 -11.63 9.11 7.42
N ARG A 185 -10.92 10.11 6.89
CA ARG A 185 -11.49 11.04 5.87
C ARG A 185 -11.91 10.32 4.59
N ALA A 186 -11.19 9.25 4.21
CA ALA A 186 -11.56 8.41 3.08
C ALA A 186 -12.69 7.41 3.39
N GLY A 187 -13.20 7.38 4.64
CA GLY A 187 -14.32 6.53 5.06
C GLY A 187 -13.91 5.15 5.59
N PHE A 188 -12.65 4.98 5.94
CA PHE A 188 -12.13 3.77 6.60
C PHE A 188 -12.04 3.99 8.11
N THR A 189 -12.41 2.98 8.88
CA THR A 189 -12.24 2.98 10.34
C THR A 189 -11.08 2.06 10.69
N GLU A 190 -10.07 2.59 11.35
CA GLU A 190 -8.96 1.80 11.87
C GLU A 190 -9.47 0.77 12.88
N VAL A 191 -9.01 -0.48 12.75
CA VAL A 191 -9.37 -1.59 13.64
C VAL A 191 -8.17 -2.15 14.39
N GLU A 192 -6.98 -2.04 13.81
CA GLU A 192 -5.74 -2.47 14.45
C GLU A 192 -4.55 -1.71 13.84
N ARG A 193 -3.53 -1.45 14.66
CA ARG A 193 -2.23 -0.95 14.19
C ARG A 193 -1.09 -1.81 14.70
N LEU A 194 -0.06 -1.92 13.88
CA LEU A 194 1.24 -2.49 14.23
C LEU A 194 2.27 -1.37 14.18
N HIS A 195 3.07 -1.23 15.22
CA HIS A 195 4.16 -0.26 15.26
C HIS A 195 5.47 -0.99 15.56
N ARG A 196 6.45 -0.80 14.72
CA ARG A 196 7.78 -1.34 14.89
C ARG A 196 8.76 -0.18 15.04
N PRO A 197 9.36 -0.03 16.23
CA PRO A 197 10.41 0.97 16.41
C PRO A 197 11.58 0.67 15.48
N GLY A 198 12.23 1.71 15.00
CA GLY A 198 13.47 1.58 14.24
C GLY A 198 14.64 1.20 15.13
N ASP A 199 15.70 0.72 14.50
CA ASP A 199 17.00 0.48 15.11
C ASP A 199 18.12 1.03 14.22
N ASP A 200 19.39 0.72 14.54
CA ASP A 200 20.54 1.18 13.75
C ASP A 200 20.56 0.65 12.30
N THR A 201 19.75 -0.37 12.01
CA THR A 201 19.71 -1.06 10.71
C THR A 201 18.40 -0.83 9.94
N GLN A 202 17.30 -0.59 10.64
CA GLN A 202 15.96 -0.47 10.08
C GLN A 202 15.27 0.82 10.52
N ARG A 203 14.61 1.47 9.56
CA ARG A 203 13.77 2.63 9.84
C ARG A 203 12.53 2.22 10.64
N PRO A 204 11.98 3.12 11.49
CA PRO A 204 10.68 2.89 12.12
C PRO A 204 9.61 2.63 11.06
N GLN A 205 8.77 1.66 11.35
CA GLN A 205 7.71 1.19 10.44
C GLN A 205 6.39 1.08 11.19
N ALA A 206 5.30 1.25 10.46
CA ALA A 206 3.96 1.04 10.99
C ALA A 206 3.07 0.38 9.94
N ALA A 207 2.02 -0.27 10.42
CA ALA A 207 0.94 -0.75 9.59
C ALA A 207 -0.41 -0.45 10.25
N ILE A 208 -1.42 -0.27 9.42
CA ILE A 208 -2.81 -0.08 9.86
C ILE A 208 -3.69 -1.05 9.09
N ALA A 209 -4.58 -1.72 9.81
CA ALA A 209 -5.74 -2.40 9.25
C ALA A 209 -6.97 -1.52 9.49
N ALA A 210 -7.74 -1.28 8.44
CA ALA A 210 -8.93 -0.45 8.52
C ALA A 210 -10.07 -1.05 7.70
N VAL A 211 -11.30 -0.85 8.15
CA VAL A 211 -12.51 -1.39 7.53
C VAL A 211 -13.30 -0.25 6.89
N LEU A 212 -13.75 -0.46 5.65
CA LEU A 212 -14.61 0.49 4.97
C LEU A 212 -15.98 0.53 5.62
N GLY A 213 -16.42 1.71 6.07
CA GLY A 213 -17.73 1.95 6.63
C GLY A 213 -18.87 1.64 5.66
N SER A 214 -20.07 1.43 6.19
CA SER A 214 -21.25 1.26 5.36
C SER A 214 -21.58 2.58 4.63
N ARG A 215 -22.19 2.49 3.43
CA ARG A 215 -22.62 3.70 2.70
C ARG A 215 -23.66 4.54 3.48
N ALA A 216 -24.30 3.98 4.49
CA ALA A 216 -25.29 4.67 5.33
C ALA A 216 -24.66 5.64 6.35
N ASP A 217 -23.44 5.38 6.80
CA ASP A 217 -22.76 6.20 7.82
C ASP A 217 -22.28 7.55 7.30
N SER A 218 -22.15 7.70 5.98
CA SER A 218 -21.71 8.94 5.33
C SER A 218 -22.79 10.04 5.27
N ALA A 219 -24.05 9.73 5.53
CA ALA A 219 -25.17 10.66 5.46
C ALA A 219 -25.47 11.37 6.81
N LEU A 220 -24.84 10.94 7.90
CA LEU A 220 -25.07 11.49 9.25
C LEU A 220 -24.01 12.52 9.69
N THR A 221 -22.99 12.78 8.88
CA THR A 221 -21.88 13.71 9.18
C THR A 221 -21.77 14.89 8.19
N ALA A 222 -22.82 15.17 7.41
CA ALA A 222 -22.91 16.32 6.50
C ALA A 222 -23.85 17.41 7.04
#